data_a28155d70bd08a5146c17eb4d49d1412
#
_entry.id   a28155d70bd08a5146c17eb4d49d1412
#
_cell.length_a   1.000
_cell.length_b   1.000
_cell.length_c   1.000
_cell.angle_alpha   90.00
_cell.angle_beta   90.00
_cell.angle_gamma   90.00
#
_symmetry.space_group_name_H-M   'P 1'
#
loop_
_entity.id
_entity.type
_entity.pdbx_description
1 polymer ?
#
loop_
_entity_poly.entity_id
_entity_poly.type
_entity_poly.pdbx_seq_one_letter_code
_entity_poly.pdbx_strand_id
1 'polypeptide(L)'
;RMGMLFQFGALFTDLSVFDNVAFPLREHTRLPEALIRDIVLMKLNAVGLRGARDLMPAEVSGGMARRVALARALVMDPMLVLYDEPFAGLDPISMSVVGSLIRRLNDALGATSILVTHDVVESMQIVDYLYFVADGRVVGEGTPDEIRASATPVVHQFVHGETDGPVPFHYPAPDYAGDVGLAAAKEPAH
;
A
#
# COMPACT_ATOMS: atom_id res chain seq x y z
N ARG A 1 13.00 -5.71 -15.73
CA ARG A 1 11.85 -6.46 -15.22
C ARG A 1 11.27 -5.67 -14.05
N MET A 2 9.99 -5.36 -14.11
CA MET A 2 9.26 -4.60 -13.09
C MET A 2 8.00 -5.36 -12.71
N GLY A 3 7.70 -5.44 -11.42
CA GLY A 3 6.45 -5.97 -10.88
C GLY A 3 5.59 -4.82 -10.34
N MET A 4 4.26 -5.01 -10.34
CA MET A 4 3.35 -4.03 -9.76
C MET A 4 2.22 -4.75 -9.03
N LEU A 5 1.98 -4.31 -7.79
CA LEU A 5 0.79 -4.66 -7.02
C LEU A 5 -0.15 -3.45 -7.04
N PHE A 6 -1.29 -3.63 -7.66
CA PHE A 6 -2.33 -2.61 -7.75
C PHE A 6 -3.18 -2.56 -6.49
N GLN A 7 -3.79 -1.42 -6.24
CA GLN A 7 -4.83 -1.26 -5.23
C GLN A 7 -5.92 -2.34 -5.40
N PHE A 8 -6.38 -2.94 -4.32
CA PHE A 8 -7.31 -4.09 -4.30
C PHE A 8 -6.83 -5.37 -5.03
N GLY A 9 -5.54 -5.43 -5.44
CA GLY A 9 -4.93 -6.61 -6.05
C GLY A 9 -5.19 -6.80 -7.54
N ALA A 10 -6.29 -6.29 -8.09
CA ALA A 10 -6.66 -6.39 -9.51
C ALA A 10 -6.48 -7.81 -10.09
N LEU A 11 -7.01 -8.82 -9.39
CA LEU A 11 -7.01 -10.20 -9.88
C LEU A 11 -7.96 -10.36 -11.08
N PHE A 12 -7.58 -11.22 -12.02
CA PHE A 12 -8.49 -11.68 -13.07
C PHE A 12 -9.57 -12.55 -12.43
N THR A 13 -10.82 -12.16 -12.54
CA THR A 13 -11.95 -12.78 -11.83
C THR A 13 -12.36 -14.13 -12.40
N ASP A 14 -11.99 -14.41 -13.63
CA ASP A 14 -12.24 -15.64 -14.39
C ASP A 14 -11.07 -16.63 -14.39
N LEU A 15 -9.99 -16.30 -13.68
CA LEU A 15 -8.83 -17.17 -13.48
C LEU A 15 -8.72 -17.63 -12.04
N SER A 16 -8.30 -18.89 -11.83
CA SER A 16 -7.99 -19.42 -10.51
C SER A 16 -6.86 -18.63 -9.83
N VAL A 17 -6.65 -18.84 -8.53
CA VAL A 17 -5.49 -18.34 -7.80
C VAL A 17 -4.20 -18.76 -8.48
N PHE A 18 -4.10 -20.03 -8.90
CA PHE A 18 -2.95 -20.55 -9.63
C PHE A 18 -2.75 -19.81 -10.95
N ASP A 19 -3.78 -19.70 -11.77
CA ASP A 19 -3.69 -19.11 -13.09
C ASP A 19 -3.42 -17.59 -13.04
N ASN A 20 -3.94 -16.88 -12.03
CA ASN A 20 -3.56 -15.50 -11.78
C ASN A 20 -2.05 -15.33 -11.58
N VAL A 21 -1.41 -16.22 -10.82
CA VAL A 21 0.05 -16.16 -10.58
C VAL A 21 0.83 -16.68 -11.77
N ALA A 22 0.31 -17.69 -12.51
CA ALA A 22 0.93 -18.25 -13.71
C ALA A 22 0.92 -17.28 -14.89
N PHE A 23 -0.08 -16.40 -14.95
CA PHE A 23 -0.35 -15.52 -16.09
C PHE A 23 0.89 -14.77 -16.61
N PRO A 24 1.67 -14.04 -15.78
CA PRO A 24 2.85 -13.33 -16.28
C PRO A 24 3.93 -14.29 -16.85
N LEU A 25 4.07 -15.49 -16.31
CA LEU A 25 5.04 -16.47 -16.81
C LEU A 25 4.63 -16.97 -18.19
N ARG A 26 3.34 -17.27 -18.39
CA ARG A 26 2.82 -17.74 -19.69
C ARG A 26 2.92 -16.66 -20.76
N GLU A 27 2.62 -15.41 -20.42
CA GLU A 27 2.65 -14.29 -21.37
C GLU A 27 4.06 -13.85 -21.75
N HIS A 28 5.01 -13.89 -20.82
CA HIS A 28 6.32 -13.25 -21.00
C HIS A 28 7.48 -14.25 -21.09
N THR A 29 7.22 -15.57 -21.00
CA THR A 29 8.27 -16.59 -21.11
C THR A 29 7.86 -17.72 -22.05
N ARG A 30 8.81 -18.59 -22.36
CA ARG A 30 8.57 -19.83 -23.11
C ARG A 30 8.86 -21.06 -22.23
N LEU A 31 8.63 -20.93 -20.92
CA LEU A 31 8.88 -22.02 -19.98
C LEU A 31 7.84 -23.14 -20.18
N PRO A 32 8.27 -24.42 -20.05
CA PRO A 32 7.31 -25.52 -20.03
C PRO A 32 6.33 -25.40 -18.86
N GLU A 33 5.06 -25.83 -19.06
CA GLU A 33 4.02 -25.77 -18.02
C GLU A 33 4.42 -26.47 -16.71
N ALA A 34 5.20 -27.56 -16.78
CA ALA A 34 5.71 -28.22 -15.58
C ALA A 34 6.59 -27.28 -14.72
N LEU A 35 7.44 -26.47 -15.35
CA LEU A 35 8.28 -25.51 -14.64
C LEU A 35 7.47 -24.30 -14.15
N ILE A 36 6.53 -23.80 -14.96
CA ILE A 36 5.58 -22.76 -14.55
C ILE A 36 4.84 -23.20 -13.28
N ARG A 37 4.32 -24.45 -13.28
CA ARG A 37 3.64 -25.03 -12.12
C ARG A 37 4.51 -25.00 -10.87
N ASP A 38 5.75 -25.41 -10.96
CA ASP A 38 6.65 -25.49 -9.81
C ASP A 38 7.01 -24.09 -9.28
N ILE A 39 7.26 -23.11 -10.16
CA ILE A 39 7.48 -21.70 -9.80
C ILE A 39 6.24 -21.14 -9.10
N VAL A 40 5.05 -21.32 -9.67
CA VAL A 40 3.79 -20.81 -9.10
C VAL A 40 3.53 -21.39 -7.71
N LEU A 41 3.70 -22.72 -7.55
CA LEU A 41 3.52 -23.37 -6.25
C LEU A 41 4.54 -22.86 -5.21
N MET A 42 5.77 -22.60 -5.61
CA MET A 42 6.79 -21.98 -4.74
C MET A 42 6.36 -20.57 -4.30
N LYS A 43 5.90 -19.71 -5.23
CA LYS A 43 5.46 -18.36 -4.93
C LYS A 43 4.20 -18.35 -4.06
N LEU A 44 3.22 -19.20 -4.35
CA LEU A 44 2.03 -19.38 -3.51
C LEU A 44 2.38 -19.90 -2.11
N ASN A 45 3.37 -20.78 -1.99
CA ASN A 45 3.85 -21.25 -0.71
C ASN A 45 4.49 -20.11 0.11
N ALA A 46 5.27 -19.24 -0.54
CA ALA A 46 5.92 -18.09 0.09
C ALA A 46 4.92 -17.09 0.70
N VAL A 47 3.71 -16.96 0.12
CA VAL A 47 2.62 -16.13 0.64
C VAL A 47 1.59 -16.92 1.46
N GLY A 48 1.83 -18.22 1.73
CA GLY A 48 0.99 -19.08 2.56
C GLY A 48 -0.32 -19.52 1.90
N LEU A 49 -0.40 -19.54 0.55
CA LEU A 49 -1.65 -19.81 -0.18
C LEU A 49 -1.57 -21.01 -1.14
N ARG A 50 -0.54 -21.88 -1.00
CA ARG A 50 -0.43 -23.07 -1.87
C ARG A 50 -1.66 -23.97 -1.86
N GLY A 51 -2.32 -24.09 -0.70
CA GLY A 51 -3.55 -24.89 -0.55
C GLY A 51 -4.80 -24.27 -1.18
N ALA A 52 -4.74 -22.96 -1.52
CA ALA A 52 -5.85 -22.24 -2.13
C ALA A 52 -5.72 -22.11 -3.66
N ARG A 53 -4.75 -22.80 -4.28
CA ARG A 53 -4.39 -22.64 -5.70
C ARG A 53 -5.55 -22.82 -6.68
N ASP A 54 -6.48 -23.71 -6.35
CA ASP A 54 -7.61 -24.09 -7.22
C ASP A 54 -8.86 -23.21 -6.99
N LEU A 55 -8.84 -22.33 -5.99
CA LEU A 55 -9.94 -21.41 -5.68
C LEU A 55 -10.00 -20.27 -6.70
N MET A 56 -11.20 -19.75 -6.89
CA MET A 56 -11.47 -18.54 -7.66
C MET A 56 -11.35 -17.29 -6.78
N PRO A 57 -11.08 -16.10 -7.36
CA PRO A 57 -11.01 -14.85 -6.59
C PRO A 57 -12.24 -14.56 -5.74
N ALA A 58 -13.43 -14.99 -6.14
CA ALA A 58 -14.67 -14.83 -5.38
C ALA A 58 -14.74 -15.72 -4.12
N GLU A 59 -13.88 -16.74 -4.03
CA GLU A 59 -13.85 -17.71 -2.92
C GLU A 59 -12.77 -17.39 -1.87
N VAL A 60 -11.98 -16.34 -2.08
CA VAL A 60 -10.90 -15.96 -1.17
C VAL A 60 -11.23 -14.64 -0.45
N SER A 61 -10.70 -14.48 0.78
CA SER A 61 -10.84 -13.23 1.51
C SER A 61 -10.02 -12.09 0.88
N GLY A 62 -10.32 -10.83 1.23
CA GLY A 62 -9.56 -9.68 0.74
C GLY A 62 -8.06 -9.76 1.04
N GLY A 63 -7.70 -10.20 2.25
CA GLY A 63 -6.29 -10.43 2.62
C GLY A 63 -5.65 -11.57 1.84
N MET A 64 -6.40 -12.65 1.51
CA MET A 64 -5.91 -13.71 0.63
C MET A 64 -5.72 -13.19 -0.79
N ALA A 65 -6.70 -12.46 -1.35
CA ALA A 65 -6.60 -11.87 -2.68
C ALA A 65 -5.37 -10.95 -2.82
N ARG A 66 -5.09 -10.14 -1.79
CA ARG A 66 -3.90 -9.28 -1.74
C ARG A 66 -2.61 -10.10 -1.81
N ARG A 67 -2.53 -11.20 -1.07
CA ARG A 67 -1.37 -12.10 -1.09
C ARG A 67 -1.21 -12.85 -2.42
N VAL A 68 -2.29 -13.21 -3.10
CA VAL A 68 -2.25 -13.75 -4.47
C VAL A 68 -1.68 -12.71 -5.44
N ALA A 69 -2.17 -11.46 -5.36
CA ALA A 69 -1.68 -10.36 -6.19
C ALA A 69 -0.19 -10.06 -5.93
N LEU A 70 0.26 -10.16 -4.67
CA LEU A 70 1.67 -10.07 -4.32
C LEU A 70 2.50 -11.18 -4.97
N ALA A 71 2.05 -12.44 -4.89
CA ALA A 71 2.72 -13.56 -5.53
C ALA A 71 2.81 -13.36 -7.06
N ARG A 72 1.73 -12.87 -7.70
CA ARG A 72 1.69 -12.54 -9.12
C ARG A 72 2.68 -11.44 -9.49
N ALA A 73 2.75 -10.36 -8.70
CA ALA A 73 3.67 -9.25 -8.94
C ALA A 73 5.15 -9.70 -8.86
N LEU A 74 5.44 -10.70 -8.04
CA LEU A 74 6.80 -11.20 -7.77
C LEU A 74 7.16 -12.47 -8.54
N VAL A 75 6.26 -13.04 -9.36
CA VAL A 75 6.48 -14.35 -9.99
C VAL A 75 7.63 -14.36 -11.00
N MET A 76 7.94 -13.19 -11.59
CA MET A 76 8.99 -13.00 -12.58
C MET A 76 10.35 -12.58 -11.97
N ASP A 77 10.50 -12.61 -10.65
CA ASP A 77 11.67 -12.11 -9.91
C ASP A 77 12.11 -10.72 -10.43
N PRO A 78 11.26 -9.70 -10.24
CA PRO A 78 11.51 -8.35 -10.73
C PRO A 78 12.66 -7.68 -9.96
N MET A 79 13.39 -6.77 -10.64
CA MET A 79 14.41 -5.92 -10.01
C MET A 79 13.79 -4.71 -9.30
N LEU A 80 12.61 -4.27 -9.74
CA LEU A 80 11.84 -3.16 -9.19
C LEU A 80 10.40 -3.62 -8.95
N VAL A 81 9.86 -3.31 -7.78
CA VAL A 81 8.47 -3.58 -7.44
C VAL A 81 7.78 -2.28 -7.03
N LEU A 82 6.62 -2.03 -7.63
CA LEU A 82 5.74 -0.92 -7.25
C LEU A 82 4.56 -1.47 -6.47
N TYR A 83 4.28 -0.88 -5.32
CA TYR A 83 3.13 -1.21 -4.47
C TYR A 83 2.22 0.02 -4.39
N ASP A 84 1.00 -0.13 -4.89
CA ASP A 84 -0.03 0.92 -4.85
C ASP A 84 -1.06 0.55 -3.79
N GLU A 85 -1.06 1.29 -2.68
CA GLU A 85 -1.94 1.10 -1.53
C GLU A 85 -2.07 -0.38 -1.08
N PRO A 86 -0.97 -1.07 -0.73
CA PRO A 86 -1.01 -2.50 -0.45
C PRO A 86 -1.83 -2.85 0.78
N PHE A 87 -2.10 -1.90 1.67
CA PHE A 87 -2.81 -2.08 2.93
C PHE A 87 -4.28 -1.72 2.86
N ALA A 88 -4.71 -0.98 1.83
CA ALA A 88 -6.06 -0.43 1.73
C ALA A 88 -7.15 -1.50 1.90
N GLY A 89 -8.07 -1.25 2.85
CA GLY A 89 -9.23 -2.12 3.12
C GLY A 89 -8.91 -3.45 3.80
N LEU A 90 -7.71 -3.62 4.36
CA LEU A 90 -7.35 -4.80 5.15
C LEU A 90 -7.64 -4.56 6.63
N ASP A 91 -7.99 -5.65 7.34
CA ASP A 91 -7.99 -5.66 8.80
C ASP A 91 -6.54 -5.59 9.35
N PRO A 92 -6.34 -5.19 10.63
CA PRO A 92 -5.00 -5.00 11.19
C PRO A 92 -4.10 -6.23 11.13
N ILE A 93 -4.66 -7.43 11.26
CA ILE A 93 -3.88 -8.69 11.20
C ILE A 93 -3.42 -8.93 9.76
N SER A 94 -4.32 -8.81 8.80
CA SER A 94 -4.00 -8.94 7.37
C SER A 94 -3.00 -7.90 6.90
N MET A 95 -3.09 -6.66 7.41
CA MET A 95 -2.17 -5.57 7.13
C MET A 95 -0.75 -5.92 7.59
N SER A 96 -0.58 -6.34 8.85
CA SER A 96 0.71 -6.76 9.40
C SER A 96 1.30 -7.96 8.65
N VAL A 97 0.46 -8.94 8.25
CA VAL A 97 0.90 -10.09 7.45
C VAL A 97 1.41 -9.65 6.08
N VAL A 98 0.67 -8.78 5.37
CA VAL A 98 1.07 -8.28 4.05
C VAL A 98 2.36 -7.45 4.16
N GLY A 99 2.47 -6.57 5.14
CA GLY A 99 3.68 -5.78 5.39
C GLY A 99 4.92 -6.65 5.63
N SER A 100 4.80 -7.65 6.53
CA SER A 100 5.87 -8.60 6.78
C SER A 100 6.26 -9.41 5.54
N LEU A 101 5.29 -9.79 4.70
CA LEU A 101 5.55 -10.50 3.44
C LEU A 101 6.27 -9.60 2.44
N ILE A 102 5.86 -8.34 2.28
CA ILE A 102 6.52 -7.37 1.41
C ILE A 102 8.00 -7.26 1.81
N ARG A 103 8.30 -7.00 3.08
CA ARG A 103 9.68 -6.87 3.57
C ARG A 103 10.49 -8.13 3.33
N ARG A 104 10.01 -9.29 3.79
CA ARG A 104 10.73 -10.58 3.66
C ARG A 104 10.99 -10.98 2.21
N LEU A 105 10.01 -10.78 1.32
CA LEU A 105 10.15 -11.14 -0.09
C LEU A 105 11.06 -10.15 -0.82
N ASN A 106 11.01 -8.85 -0.45
CA ASN A 106 11.95 -7.86 -0.96
C ASN A 106 13.40 -8.22 -0.60
N ASP A 107 13.66 -8.56 0.66
CA ASP A 107 14.99 -8.95 1.13
C ASP A 107 15.47 -10.22 0.44
N ALA A 108 14.60 -11.22 0.26
CA ALA A 108 14.93 -12.48 -0.38
C ALA A 108 15.25 -12.32 -1.89
N LEU A 109 14.60 -11.36 -2.56
CA LEU A 109 14.83 -11.09 -3.98
C LEU A 109 15.96 -10.08 -4.23
N GLY A 110 16.33 -9.29 -3.23
CA GLY A 110 17.24 -8.15 -3.39
C GLY A 110 16.67 -7.08 -4.33
N ALA A 111 15.35 -6.94 -4.38
CA ALA A 111 14.67 -6.01 -5.27
C ALA A 111 14.63 -4.60 -4.67
N THR A 112 14.58 -3.59 -5.53
CA THR A 112 14.21 -2.23 -5.13
C THR A 112 12.69 -2.14 -5.09
N SER A 113 12.14 -1.52 -4.04
CA SER A 113 10.69 -1.38 -3.87
C SER A 113 10.29 0.08 -3.68
N ILE A 114 9.20 0.49 -4.34
CA ILE A 114 8.53 1.77 -4.11
C ILE A 114 7.12 1.45 -3.64
N LEU A 115 6.78 1.96 -2.45
CA LEU A 115 5.49 1.75 -1.83
C LEU A 115 4.77 3.10 -1.70
N VAL A 116 3.60 3.22 -2.28
CA VAL A 116 2.71 4.39 -2.16
C VAL A 116 1.57 4.01 -1.24
N THR A 117 1.41 4.75 -0.15
CA THR A 117 0.35 4.52 0.83
C THR A 117 0.10 5.75 1.70
N HIS A 118 -1.07 5.81 2.31
CA HIS A 118 -1.39 6.73 3.40
C HIS A 118 -1.26 6.08 4.79
N ASP A 119 -1.03 4.77 4.87
CA ASP A 119 -0.84 4.03 6.13
C ASP A 119 0.60 4.18 6.63
N VAL A 120 0.90 5.35 7.22
CA VAL A 120 2.27 5.73 7.61
C VAL A 120 2.85 4.80 8.66
N VAL A 121 2.07 4.45 9.69
CA VAL A 121 2.53 3.64 10.83
C VAL A 121 3.00 2.26 10.39
N GLU A 122 2.21 1.58 9.56
CA GLU A 122 2.54 0.28 9.01
C GLU A 122 3.71 0.36 8.03
N SER A 123 3.75 1.38 7.18
CA SER A 123 4.84 1.55 6.22
C SER A 123 6.19 1.76 6.90
N MET A 124 6.24 2.54 7.97
CA MET A 124 7.47 2.77 8.75
C MET A 124 8.09 1.52 9.35
N GLN A 125 7.35 0.41 9.43
CA GLN A 125 7.88 -0.87 9.94
C GLN A 125 8.64 -1.67 8.87
N ILE A 126 8.45 -1.35 7.59
CA ILE A 126 8.93 -2.18 6.48
C ILE A 126 9.77 -1.42 5.45
N VAL A 127 9.80 -0.09 5.48
CA VAL A 127 10.57 0.73 4.53
C VAL A 127 11.90 1.17 5.13
N ASP A 128 12.85 1.50 4.25
CA ASP A 128 14.16 2.03 4.64
C ASP A 128 14.18 3.56 4.61
N TYR A 129 13.32 4.19 3.78
CA TYR A 129 13.24 5.63 3.59
C TYR A 129 11.84 6.06 3.19
N LEU A 130 11.41 7.26 3.60
CA LEU A 130 10.09 7.83 3.30
C LEU A 130 10.23 9.20 2.62
N TYR A 131 9.27 9.45 1.71
CA TYR A 131 9.01 10.75 1.13
C TYR A 131 7.55 11.15 1.41
N PHE A 132 7.34 12.30 2.03
CA PHE A 132 6.01 12.89 2.20
C PHE A 132 5.74 13.85 1.06
N VAL A 133 4.68 13.59 0.30
CA VAL A 133 4.31 14.38 -0.88
C VAL A 133 2.99 15.10 -0.59
N ALA A 134 2.99 16.41 -0.69
CA ALA A 134 1.81 17.26 -0.60
C ALA A 134 1.94 18.42 -1.62
N ASP A 135 0.83 18.84 -2.19
CA ASP A 135 0.76 19.94 -3.18
C ASP A 135 1.78 19.81 -4.34
N GLY A 136 1.97 18.56 -4.81
CA GLY A 136 2.85 18.26 -5.93
C GLY A 136 4.36 18.36 -5.64
N ARG A 137 4.77 18.37 -4.37
CA ARG A 137 6.18 18.48 -3.94
C ARG A 137 6.46 17.61 -2.71
N VAL A 138 7.72 17.28 -2.50
CA VAL A 138 8.20 16.64 -1.28
C VAL A 138 8.24 17.69 -0.16
N VAL A 139 7.48 17.44 0.92
CA VAL A 139 7.37 18.31 2.10
C VAL A 139 8.14 17.78 3.30
N GLY A 140 8.61 16.54 3.22
CA GLY A 140 9.47 15.90 4.22
C GLY A 140 10.00 14.59 3.70
N GLU A 141 11.20 14.22 4.13
CA GLU A 141 11.84 12.96 3.77
C GLU A 141 12.80 12.51 4.87
N GLY A 142 13.07 11.22 4.94
CA GLY A 142 14.01 10.65 5.90
C GLY A 142 13.78 9.16 6.18
N THR A 143 14.63 8.61 7.02
CA THR A 143 14.44 7.28 7.60
C THR A 143 13.24 7.26 8.55
N PRO A 144 12.66 6.09 8.87
CA PRO A 144 11.55 5.99 9.83
C PRO A 144 11.83 6.72 11.17
N ASP A 145 13.06 6.67 11.68
CA ASP A 145 13.41 7.31 12.96
C ASP A 145 13.49 8.83 12.83
N GLU A 146 14.05 9.35 11.73
CA GLU A 146 14.07 10.79 11.44
C GLU A 146 12.66 11.34 11.25
N ILE A 147 11.78 10.58 10.58
CA ILE A 147 10.38 10.96 10.38
C ILE A 147 9.62 11.00 11.71
N ARG A 148 9.80 10.01 12.59
CA ARG A 148 9.18 10.03 13.94
C ARG A 148 9.62 11.23 14.77
N ALA A 149 10.85 11.67 14.60
CA ALA A 149 11.43 12.81 15.31
C ALA A 149 11.21 14.15 14.59
N SER A 150 10.55 14.15 13.44
CA SER A 150 10.41 15.33 12.61
C SER A 150 9.56 16.42 13.28
N ALA A 151 10.12 17.63 13.34
CA ALA A 151 9.40 18.84 13.78
C ALA A 151 8.65 19.55 12.64
N THR A 152 8.69 19.03 11.41
CA THR A 152 7.96 19.61 10.27
C THR A 152 6.47 19.45 10.50
N PRO A 153 5.67 20.57 10.60
CA PRO A 153 4.29 20.50 11.08
C PRO A 153 3.39 19.56 10.25
N VAL A 154 3.54 19.53 8.93
CA VAL A 154 2.76 18.63 8.05
C VAL A 154 3.11 17.17 8.30
N VAL A 155 4.40 16.84 8.43
CA VAL A 155 4.87 15.48 8.71
C VAL A 155 4.38 15.03 10.08
N HIS A 156 4.51 15.90 11.09
CA HIS A 156 4.06 15.64 12.45
C HIS A 156 2.56 15.35 12.51
N GLN A 157 1.75 16.22 11.89
CA GLN A 157 0.29 16.02 11.81
C GLN A 157 -0.06 14.67 11.17
N PHE A 158 0.62 14.31 10.08
CA PHE A 158 0.34 13.08 9.34
C PHE A 158 0.75 11.82 10.12
N VAL A 159 1.92 11.85 10.76
CA VAL A 159 2.44 10.72 11.55
C VAL A 159 1.61 10.45 12.79
N HIS A 160 1.11 11.51 13.45
CA HIS A 160 0.36 11.40 14.71
C HIS A 160 -1.17 11.43 14.52
N GLY A 161 -1.66 11.65 13.30
CA GLY A 161 -3.09 11.72 12.99
C GLY A 161 -3.80 12.89 13.70
N GLU A 162 -3.12 14.03 13.84
CA GLU A 162 -3.65 15.21 14.53
C GLU A 162 -4.75 15.87 13.72
N THR A 163 -5.83 16.27 14.40
CA THR A 163 -6.97 16.95 13.76
C THR A 163 -6.66 18.41 13.40
N ASP A 164 -5.77 19.03 14.17
CA ASP A 164 -5.34 20.41 13.98
C ASP A 164 -3.94 20.47 13.40
N GLY A 165 -3.72 21.29 12.37
CA GLY A 165 -2.41 21.41 11.74
C GLY A 165 -2.47 22.07 10.36
N PRO A 166 -1.37 22.01 9.61
CA PRO A 166 -1.28 22.62 8.27
C PRO A 166 -2.28 22.06 7.24
N VAL A 167 -2.71 20.79 7.41
CA VAL A 167 -3.81 20.23 6.62
C VAL A 167 -5.12 20.57 7.32
N PRO A 168 -5.90 21.55 6.81
CA PRO A 168 -7.08 22.06 7.52
C PRO A 168 -8.23 21.05 7.47
N PHE A 169 -8.98 20.93 8.57
CA PHE A 169 -10.22 20.17 8.60
C PHE A 169 -11.33 20.83 7.75
N HIS A 170 -11.41 22.18 7.79
CA HIS A 170 -12.42 22.92 7.06
C HIS A 170 -11.96 23.26 5.65
N TYR A 171 -12.83 23.03 4.68
CA TYR A 171 -12.68 23.61 3.36
C TYR A 171 -12.76 25.15 3.47
N PRO A 172 -11.90 25.92 2.77
CA PRO A 172 -11.91 27.38 2.86
C PRO A 172 -13.31 27.96 2.57
N ALA A 173 -13.83 28.73 3.53
CA ALA A 173 -15.11 29.39 3.42
C ALA A 173 -15.05 30.79 4.12
N PRO A 174 -15.94 31.72 3.80
CA PRO A 174 -16.17 32.92 4.62
C PRO A 174 -16.49 32.58 6.06
N ASP A 175 -16.38 33.56 6.94
CA ASP A 175 -16.76 33.38 8.35
C ASP A 175 -18.23 32.94 8.49
N TYR A 176 -18.44 31.86 9.24
CA TYR A 176 -19.78 31.27 9.43
C TYR A 176 -20.80 32.26 9.98
N ALA A 177 -20.42 33.18 10.90
CA ALA A 177 -21.28 34.19 11.44
C ALA A 177 -21.80 35.16 10.34
N GLY A 178 -20.96 35.45 9.34
CA GLY A 178 -21.35 36.23 8.16
C GLY A 178 -22.35 35.49 7.27
N ASP A 179 -22.12 34.20 7.01
CA ASP A 179 -22.98 33.38 6.14
C ASP A 179 -24.40 33.18 6.75
N VAL A 180 -24.50 33.07 8.07
CA VAL A 180 -25.81 32.92 8.76
C VAL A 180 -26.44 34.24 9.21
N GLY A 181 -25.85 35.36 8.83
CA GLY A 181 -26.40 36.70 9.15
C GLY A 181 -26.35 37.08 10.64
N LEU A 182 -25.48 36.43 11.40
CA LEU A 182 -25.21 36.82 12.78
C LEU A 182 -24.29 38.06 12.75
N ALA A 183 -24.84 39.24 12.97
CA ALA A 183 -24.04 40.45 13.14
C ALA A 183 -23.04 40.25 14.27
N ALA A 184 -21.75 40.52 14.02
CA ALA A 184 -20.76 40.55 15.09
C ALA A 184 -21.25 41.41 16.21
N ALA A 185 -21.45 40.85 17.42
CA ALA A 185 -21.81 41.61 18.60
C ALA A 185 -20.72 42.68 18.80
N LYS A 186 -21.09 43.96 18.64
CA LYS A 186 -20.20 45.05 18.97
C LYS A 186 -19.82 44.92 20.44
N GLU A 187 -18.53 44.69 20.72
CA GLU A 187 -17.99 44.82 22.05
C GLU A 187 -18.43 46.20 22.59
N PRO A 188 -19.00 46.28 23.79
CA PRO A 188 -19.32 47.58 24.40
C PRO A 188 -18.00 48.31 24.68
N ALA A 189 -17.87 49.51 24.08
CA ALA A 189 -16.77 50.41 24.38
C ALA A 189 -16.79 50.76 25.88
N HIS A 190 -15.70 50.43 26.58
CA HIS A 190 -15.37 50.95 27.90
C HIS A 190 -14.36 52.05 27.80
#